data_7ebf1cdfd7d578cd569e84ec2f382903
#
_entry.id   7ebf1cdfd7d578cd569e84ec2f382903
#
_cell.length_a   1.000
_cell.length_b   1.000
_cell.length_c   1.000
_cell.angle_alpha   90.00
_cell.angle_beta   90.00
_cell.angle_gamma   90.00
#
_symmetry.space_group_name_H-M   'P 1'
#
loop_
_entity.id
_entity.type
_entity.pdbx_description
1 polymer ?
#
loop_
_entity_poly.entity_id
_entity_poly.type
_entity_poly.pdbx_seq_one_letter_code
_entity_poly.pdbx_strand_id
1 'polypeptide(L)'
;DRFRGFAALPMQDPDAATEEMTRCFVDLGFVGALVNGFSQHESEDTALYLDDGRYDAFWEVFAAFQRPFYLHPRNPLPSRAQVYQGHPWLLGSAWAFGVETATHALRLMGSGLFDRHPDLQLVLGHLGEGLPALIWRIDHRVENEPRGYPCSHSFQHYFSHNFHVTTSGNFRSSALQVALQELGIERIMFSTDFPFEEMQWASDWFDTLPL
;
A
#
# COMPACT_ATOMS: atom_id res chain seq x y z
N ASP A 1 25.98 -8.11 -4.27
CA ASP A 1 25.38 -6.80 -3.92
C ASP A 1 24.36 -6.97 -2.81
N ARG A 2 24.47 -6.14 -1.76
CA ARG A 2 23.65 -6.24 -0.54
C ARG A 2 22.43 -5.33 -0.56
N PHE A 3 22.40 -4.33 -1.45
CA PHE A 3 21.37 -3.30 -1.49
C PHE A 3 20.63 -3.34 -2.83
N ARG A 4 19.34 -3.03 -2.77
CA ARG A 4 18.46 -2.80 -3.92
C ARG A 4 17.65 -1.53 -3.68
N GLY A 5 17.31 -0.80 -4.74
CA GLY A 5 16.54 0.43 -4.67
C GLY A 5 15.13 0.28 -5.19
N PHE A 6 14.21 1.06 -4.64
CA PHE A 6 12.91 1.33 -5.22
C PHE A 6 12.90 2.72 -5.86
N ALA A 7 12.25 2.83 -7.01
CA ALA A 7 12.09 4.08 -7.73
C ALA A 7 11.04 4.97 -7.04
N ALA A 8 11.38 6.24 -6.81
CA ALA A 8 10.40 7.27 -6.51
C ALA A 8 9.89 7.85 -7.84
N LEU A 9 8.57 7.88 -8.03
CA LEU A 9 7.96 8.23 -9.32
C LEU A 9 7.17 9.54 -9.25
N PRO A 10 7.18 10.38 -10.30
CA PRO A 10 6.42 11.62 -10.39
C PRO A 10 4.94 11.34 -10.73
N MET A 11 4.20 10.71 -9.82
CA MET A 11 2.83 10.21 -10.05
C MET A 11 1.79 11.29 -10.37
N GLN A 12 2.11 12.58 -10.23
CA GLN A 12 1.27 13.68 -10.70
C GLN A 12 1.17 13.75 -12.23
N ASP A 13 2.10 13.11 -12.94
CA ASP A 13 2.15 12.98 -14.39
C ASP A 13 2.38 11.49 -14.74
N PRO A 14 1.33 10.74 -15.12
CA PRO A 14 1.43 9.31 -15.40
C PRO A 14 2.39 8.95 -16.53
N ASP A 15 2.53 9.81 -17.56
CA ASP A 15 3.46 9.55 -18.66
C ASP A 15 4.91 9.72 -18.20
N ALA A 16 5.22 10.80 -17.47
CA ALA A 16 6.53 11.00 -16.88
C ALA A 16 6.87 9.91 -15.83
N ALA A 17 5.87 9.43 -15.08
CA ALA A 17 6.04 8.33 -14.14
C ALA A 17 6.41 7.02 -14.87
N THR A 18 5.79 6.75 -16.01
CA THR A 18 6.08 5.57 -16.85
C THR A 18 7.49 5.63 -17.43
N GLU A 19 7.91 6.79 -17.93
CA GLU A 19 9.26 7.02 -18.47
C GLU A 19 10.32 6.82 -17.38
N GLU A 20 10.15 7.47 -16.22
CA GLU A 20 11.11 7.37 -15.11
C GLU A 20 11.16 5.96 -14.52
N MET A 21 10.02 5.29 -14.37
CA MET A 21 9.96 3.90 -13.95
C MET A 21 10.76 3.00 -14.88
N THR A 22 10.55 3.14 -16.20
CA THR A 22 11.26 2.35 -17.21
C THR A 22 12.76 2.59 -17.12
N ARG A 23 13.19 3.85 -17.02
CA ARG A 23 14.61 4.20 -16.82
C ARG A 23 15.18 3.56 -15.54
N CYS A 24 14.47 3.65 -14.42
CA CYS A 24 14.92 3.08 -13.16
C CYS A 24 15.07 1.55 -13.22
N PHE A 25 14.15 0.87 -13.87
CA PHE A 25 14.18 -0.60 -13.94
C PHE A 25 15.20 -1.12 -14.96
N VAL A 26 15.30 -0.48 -16.12
CA VAL A 26 16.16 -0.92 -17.22
C VAL A 26 17.60 -0.45 -17.03
N ASP A 27 17.80 0.84 -16.74
CA ASP A 27 19.14 1.44 -16.76
C ASP A 27 19.81 1.38 -15.37
N LEU A 28 19.04 1.53 -14.29
CA LEU A 28 19.57 1.61 -12.92
C LEU A 28 19.41 0.31 -12.12
N GLY A 29 18.68 -0.68 -12.65
CA GLY A 29 18.49 -1.98 -12.00
C GLY A 29 17.67 -1.93 -10.70
N PHE A 30 16.77 -0.94 -10.56
CA PHE A 30 15.84 -0.87 -9.43
C PHE A 30 14.87 -2.05 -9.48
N VAL A 31 14.44 -2.52 -8.32
CA VAL A 31 13.67 -3.76 -8.18
C VAL A 31 12.19 -3.56 -7.88
N GLY A 32 11.74 -2.33 -7.76
CA GLY A 32 10.36 -1.95 -7.51
C GLY A 32 10.20 -0.43 -7.50
N ALA A 33 9.00 0.05 -7.28
CA ALA A 33 8.69 1.46 -7.09
C ALA A 33 8.05 1.70 -5.72
N LEU A 34 8.27 2.89 -5.14
CA LEU A 34 7.63 3.35 -3.92
C LEU A 34 7.03 4.73 -4.16
N VAL A 35 5.75 4.89 -3.85
CA VAL A 35 5.02 6.15 -4.03
C VAL A 35 4.23 6.52 -2.77
N ASN A 36 4.12 7.81 -2.49
CA ASN A 36 3.41 8.34 -1.32
C ASN A 36 1.93 8.56 -1.62
N GLY A 37 1.15 7.47 -1.70
CA GLY A 37 -0.31 7.52 -1.84
C GLY A 37 -0.79 8.24 -3.11
N PHE A 38 -1.87 9.01 -3.00
CA PHE A 38 -2.45 9.80 -4.09
C PHE A 38 -1.59 11.01 -4.44
N SER A 39 -1.73 11.53 -5.66
CA SER A 39 -1.17 12.83 -6.07
C SER A 39 -2.20 13.94 -5.90
N GLN A 40 -1.73 15.17 -5.63
CA GLN A 40 -2.58 16.36 -5.73
C GLN A 40 -2.64 16.80 -7.20
N HIS A 41 -3.83 17.14 -7.67
CA HIS A 41 -4.07 17.47 -9.06
C HIS A 41 -4.97 18.71 -9.15
N GLU A 42 -4.60 19.69 -9.98
CA GLU A 42 -5.27 20.97 -10.19
C GLU A 42 -5.31 21.89 -8.95
N SER A 43 -5.47 21.35 -7.76
CA SER A 43 -5.45 22.12 -6.51
C SER A 43 -4.88 21.29 -5.38
N GLU A 44 -4.50 21.95 -4.26
CA GLU A 44 -4.00 21.28 -3.06
C GLU A 44 -5.05 20.37 -2.37
N ASP A 45 -6.31 20.53 -2.72
CA ASP A 45 -7.44 19.79 -2.12
C ASP A 45 -8.13 18.83 -3.11
N THR A 46 -7.48 18.51 -4.22
CA THR A 46 -7.97 17.52 -5.19
C THR A 46 -7.03 16.34 -5.26
N ALA A 47 -7.50 15.15 -4.86
CA ALA A 47 -6.72 13.91 -4.93
C ALA A 47 -6.91 13.18 -6.25
N LEU A 48 -5.80 12.78 -6.84
CA LEU A 48 -5.72 11.81 -7.90
C LEU A 48 -5.23 10.48 -7.32
N TYR A 49 -6.17 9.55 -7.09
CA TYR A 49 -5.86 8.20 -6.63
C TYR A 49 -5.40 7.31 -7.77
N LEU A 50 -4.61 6.30 -7.46
CA LEU A 50 -3.98 5.43 -8.47
C LEU A 50 -4.95 4.45 -9.16
N ASP A 51 -6.21 4.42 -8.75
CA ASP A 51 -7.32 3.73 -9.43
C ASP A 51 -8.02 4.59 -10.50
N ASP A 52 -7.59 5.85 -10.68
CA ASP A 52 -8.11 6.72 -11.75
C ASP A 52 -7.64 6.22 -13.13
N GLY A 53 -8.54 6.25 -14.13
CA GLY A 53 -8.25 5.75 -15.48
C GLY A 53 -7.07 6.42 -16.18
N ARG A 54 -6.61 7.58 -15.71
CA ARG A 54 -5.37 8.22 -16.20
C ARG A 54 -4.12 7.36 -15.93
N TYR A 55 -4.17 6.43 -14.98
CA TYR A 55 -3.08 5.50 -14.68
C TYR A 55 -3.18 4.17 -15.42
N ASP A 56 -4.20 3.92 -16.25
CA ASP A 56 -4.38 2.61 -16.89
C ASP A 56 -3.16 2.23 -17.74
N ALA A 57 -2.64 3.17 -18.55
CA ALA A 57 -1.43 2.94 -19.36
C ALA A 57 -0.17 2.72 -18.49
N PHE A 58 -0.05 3.44 -17.37
CA PHE A 58 1.02 3.23 -16.40
C PHE A 58 0.97 1.81 -15.81
N TRP A 59 -0.22 1.36 -15.39
CA TRP A 59 -0.38 0.03 -14.81
C TRP A 59 -0.11 -1.09 -15.81
N GLU A 60 -0.49 -0.91 -17.07
CA GLU A 60 -0.18 -1.87 -18.14
C GLU A 60 1.34 -2.06 -18.29
N VAL A 61 2.09 -0.97 -18.36
CA VAL A 61 3.55 -1.02 -18.46
C VAL A 61 4.19 -1.54 -17.18
N PHE A 62 3.71 -1.09 -16.00
CA PHE A 62 4.24 -1.56 -14.71
C PHE A 62 4.06 -3.06 -14.52
N ALA A 63 2.88 -3.59 -14.82
CA ALA A 63 2.58 -5.01 -14.68
C ALA A 63 3.50 -5.89 -15.57
N ALA A 64 3.86 -5.41 -16.75
CA ALA A 64 4.77 -6.12 -17.66
C ALA A 64 6.19 -6.30 -17.08
N PHE A 65 6.64 -5.41 -16.18
CA PHE A 65 7.92 -5.55 -15.49
C PHE A 65 7.92 -6.60 -14.38
N GLN A 66 6.76 -7.02 -13.88
CA GLN A 66 6.62 -7.98 -12.76
C GLN A 66 7.44 -7.55 -11.52
N ARG A 67 7.40 -6.28 -11.16
CA ARG A 67 8.06 -5.69 -10.01
C ARG A 67 7.05 -5.29 -8.93
N PRO A 68 7.42 -5.27 -7.64
CA PRO A 68 6.53 -4.82 -6.59
C PRO A 68 6.35 -3.29 -6.61
N PHE A 69 5.12 -2.87 -6.31
CA PHE A 69 4.73 -1.48 -6.13
C PHE A 69 4.43 -1.21 -4.66
N TYR A 70 5.26 -0.43 -3.99
CA TYR A 70 5.07 -0.08 -2.59
C TYR A 70 4.19 1.17 -2.48
N LEU A 71 3.00 1.00 -1.92
CA LEU A 71 2.08 2.10 -1.61
C LEU A 71 2.40 2.63 -0.21
N HIS A 72 3.19 3.70 -0.14
CA HIS A 72 3.61 4.33 1.09
C HIS A 72 2.54 5.32 1.60
N PRO A 73 2.37 5.46 2.92
CA PRO A 73 1.39 6.37 3.52
C PRO A 73 1.63 7.85 3.22
N ARG A 74 0.53 8.61 3.36
CA ARG A 74 0.54 10.07 3.43
C ARG A 74 -0.63 10.59 4.25
N ASN A 75 -0.59 11.88 4.65
CA ASN A 75 -1.74 12.54 5.25
C ASN A 75 -2.89 12.69 4.23
N PRO A 76 -4.14 12.69 4.70
CA PRO A 76 -5.29 13.02 3.86
C PRO A 76 -5.22 14.46 3.36
N LEU A 77 -6.06 14.78 2.37
CA LEU A 77 -6.25 16.14 1.89
C LEU A 77 -6.69 17.09 3.01
N PRO A 78 -6.41 18.41 2.92
CA PRO A 78 -6.81 19.39 3.92
C PRO A 78 -8.29 19.34 4.29
N SER A 79 -9.19 19.22 3.29
CA SER A 79 -10.64 19.09 3.54
C SER A 79 -11.03 17.84 4.32
N ARG A 80 -10.32 16.73 4.14
CA ARG A 80 -10.55 15.47 4.85
C ARG A 80 -9.86 15.43 6.22
N ALA A 81 -8.84 16.26 6.41
CA ALA A 81 -8.12 16.38 7.67
C ALA A 81 -8.94 17.12 8.75
N GLN A 82 -10.06 17.76 8.40
CA GLN A 82 -10.93 18.46 9.34
C GLN A 82 -11.46 17.57 10.49
N VAL A 83 -11.61 16.26 10.24
CA VAL A 83 -12.00 15.28 11.27
C VAL A 83 -10.99 15.21 12.42
N TYR A 84 -9.75 15.62 12.20
CA TYR A 84 -8.66 15.66 13.18
C TYR A 84 -8.51 17.03 13.86
N GLN A 85 -9.39 17.99 13.58
CA GLN A 85 -9.32 19.31 14.20
C GLN A 85 -9.42 19.20 15.73
N GLY A 86 -8.48 19.81 16.45
CA GLY A 86 -8.35 19.66 17.90
C GLY A 86 -7.61 18.40 18.36
N HIS A 87 -7.27 17.48 17.44
CA HIS A 87 -6.57 16.23 17.72
C HIS A 87 -5.35 16.03 16.80
N PRO A 88 -4.38 16.96 16.76
CA PRO A 88 -3.28 16.92 15.80
C PRO A 88 -2.38 15.69 15.96
N TRP A 89 -2.36 15.04 17.11
CA TRP A 89 -1.63 13.80 17.37
C TRP A 89 -2.18 12.58 16.62
N LEU A 90 -3.36 12.66 15.99
CA LEU A 90 -3.92 11.64 15.13
C LEU A 90 -3.46 11.78 13.67
N LEU A 91 -2.85 12.92 13.31
CA LEU A 91 -2.25 13.07 11.98
C LEU A 91 -0.94 12.29 11.86
N GLY A 92 -0.50 12.08 10.63
CA GLY A 92 0.73 11.33 10.37
C GLY A 92 0.62 9.85 10.71
N SER A 93 1.74 9.29 11.13
CA SER A 93 1.91 7.84 11.33
C SER A 93 1.10 7.27 12.50
N ALA A 94 0.63 8.12 13.42
CA ALA A 94 -0.15 7.62 14.55
C ALA A 94 -1.50 7.02 14.13
N TRP A 95 -2.16 7.59 13.11
CA TRP A 95 -3.48 7.12 12.66
C TRP A 95 -3.82 7.48 11.21
N ALA A 96 -3.73 8.76 10.84
CA ALA A 96 -4.26 9.27 9.57
C ALA A 96 -3.60 8.60 8.34
N PHE A 97 -2.32 8.30 8.41
CA PHE A 97 -1.58 7.58 7.38
C PHE A 97 -2.21 6.21 7.10
N GLY A 98 -2.45 5.41 8.14
CA GLY A 98 -3.03 4.09 7.99
C GLY A 98 -4.43 4.13 7.39
N VAL A 99 -5.28 5.04 7.84
CA VAL A 99 -6.65 5.22 7.31
C VAL A 99 -6.63 5.58 5.82
N GLU A 100 -5.79 6.54 5.43
CA GLU A 100 -5.69 6.97 4.02
C GLU A 100 -5.14 5.85 3.13
N THR A 101 -4.08 5.18 3.57
CA THR A 101 -3.42 4.11 2.80
C THR A 101 -4.31 2.87 2.68
N ALA A 102 -4.96 2.45 3.77
CA ALA A 102 -5.94 1.36 3.73
C ALA A 102 -7.08 1.66 2.77
N THR A 103 -7.62 2.89 2.80
CA THR A 103 -8.65 3.35 1.87
C THR A 103 -8.16 3.29 0.42
N HIS A 104 -6.93 3.74 0.14
CA HIS A 104 -6.34 3.70 -1.18
C HIS A 104 -6.14 2.25 -1.68
N ALA A 105 -5.66 1.36 -0.81
CA ALA A 105 -5.52 -0.06 -1.14
C ALA A 105 -6.88 -0.70 -1.49
N LEU A 106 -7.94 -0.42 -0.71
CA LEU A 106 -9.28 -0.90 -1.00
C LEU A 106 -9.85 -0.33 -2.32
N ARG A 107 -9.54 0.94 -2.64
CA ARG A 107 -9.90 1.53 -3.94
C ARG A 107 -9.25 0.76 -5.09
N LEU A 108 -7.95 0.46 -4.99
CA LEU A 108 -7.23 -0.32 -6.01
C LEU A 108 -7.81 -1.73 -6.15
N MET A 109 -8.13 -2.42 -5.04
CA MET A 109 -8.80 -3.73 -5.08
C MET A 109 -10.17 -3.64 -5.75
N GLY A 110 -10.96 -2.60 -5.44
CA GLY A 110 -12.32 -2.41 -5.96
C GLY A 110 -12.42 -1.78 -7.34
N SER A 111 -11.29 -1.45 -8.00
CA SER A 111 -11.27 -0.79 -9.31
C SER A 111 -11.21 -1.74 -10.52
N GLY A 112 -11.08 -3.05 -10.28
CA GLY A 112 -10.81 -4.03 -11.32
C GLY A 112 -9.36 -4.04 -11.82
N LEU A 113 -8.43 -3.34 -11.15
CA LEU A 113 -7.01 -3.34 -11.48
C LEU A 113 -6.44 -4.75 -11.49
N PHE A 114 -6.71 -5.53 -10.44
CA PHE A 114 -6.19 -6.89 -10.29
C PHE A 114 -6.93 -7.90 -11.18
N ASP A 115 -8.14 -7.62 -11.63
CA ASP A 115 -8.80 -8.42 -12.67
C ASP A 115 -8.11 -8.27 -14.02
N ARG A 116 -7.62 -7.04 -14.34
CA ARG A 116 -6.86 -6.77 -15.56
C ARG A 116 -5.39 -7.22 -15.46
N HIS A 117 -4.81 -7.16 -14.27
CA HIS A 117 -3.40 -7.47 -14.01
C HIS A 117 -3.26 -8.42 -12.82
N PRO A 118 -3.62 -9.71 -12.95
CA PRO A 118 -3.71 -10.64 -11.81
C PRO A 118 -2.37 -10.93 -11.13
N ASP A 119 -1.26 -10.78 -11.84
CA ASP A 119 0.09 -11.00 -11.30
C ASP A 119 0.70 -9.76 -10.63
N LEU A 120 0.01 -8.60 -10.67
CA LEU A 120 0.49 -7.36 -10.08
C LEU A 120 0.62 -7.51 -8.55
N GLN A 121 1.79 -7.12 -8.00
CA GLN A 121 2.08 -7.23 -6.58
C GLN A 121 2.26 -5.84 -5.97
N LEU A 122 1.49 -5.55 -4.92
CA LEU A 122 1.61 -4.35 -4.10
C LEU A 122 2.20 -4.67 -2.74
N VAL A 123 2.85 -3.69 -2.14
CA VAL A 123 3.39 -3.77 -0.78
C VAL A 123 2.78 -2.67 0.08
N LEU A 124 2.32 -3.03 1.27
CA LEU A 124 1.90 -2.08 2.31
C LEU A 124 2.84 -2.16 3.51
N GLY A 125 3.08 -1.04 4.15
CA GLY A 125 3.79 -0.96 5.42
C GLY A 125 2.93 -1.41 6.62
N HIS A 126 3.51 -1.31 7.82
CA HIS A 126 2.82 -1.29 9.13
C HIS A 126 1.87 -2.48 9.35
N LEU A 127 2.27 -3.68 8.87
CA LEU A 127 1.45 -4.89 8.85
C LEU A 127 0.10 -4.71 8.12
N GLY A 128 0.11 -3.96 7.00
CA GLY A 128 -1.04 -3.82 6.12
C GLY A 128 -2.06 -2.78 6.58
N GLU A 129 -1.63 -1.75 7.36
CA GLU A 129 -2.46 -0.58 7.71
C GLU A 129 -3.79 -0.95 8.37
N GLY A 130 -3.80 -2.02 9.17
CA GLY A 130 -4.98 -2.53 9.86
C GLY A 130 -5.93 -3.37 8.99
N LEU A 131 -5.70 -3.49 7.69
CA LEU A 131 -6.55 -4.29 6.79
C LEU A 131 -6.68 -5.75 7.21
N PRO A 132 -5.63 -6.46 7.69
CA PRO A 132 -5.79 -7.85 8.11
C PRO A 132 -6.90 -8.06 9.14
N ALA A 133 -7.07 -7.13 10.09
CA ALA A 133 -8.13 -7.23 11.09
C ALA A 133 -9.53 -6.87 10.57
N LEU A 134 -9.63 -6.24 9.41
CA LEU A 134 -10.88 -5.67 8.89
C LEU A 134 -11.38 -6.34 7.61
N ILE A 135 -10.52 -7.05 6.88
CA ILE A 135 -10.80 -7.51 5.53
C ILE A 135 -12.05 -8.41 5.46
N TRP A 136 -12.20 -9.35 6.39
CA TRP A 136 -13.39 -10.19 6.48
C TRP A 136 -14.68 -9.36 6.64
N ARG A 137 -14.66 -8.34 7.51
CA ARG A 137 -15.84 -7.48 7.71
C ARG A 137 -16.19 -6.70 6.45
N ILE A 138 -15.19 -6.23 5.71
CA ILE A 138 -15.38 -5.50 4.45
C ILE A 138 -16.09 -6.43 3.45
N ASP A 139 -15.58 -7.61 3.21
CA ASP A 139 -16.17 -8.58 2.29
C ASP A 139 -17.59 -8.95 2.69
N HIS A 140 -17.80 -9.33 3.95
CA HIS A 140 -19.13 -9.67 4.46
C HIS A 140 -20.16 -8.55 4.25
N ARG A 141 -19.76 -7.28 4.36
CA ARG A 141 -20.65 -6.15 4.13
C ARG A 141 -20.91 -5.90 2.64
N VAL A 142 -19.89 -6.04 1.81
CA VAL A 142 -20.02 -5.88 0.35
C VAL A 142 -20.85 -7.02 -0.25
N GLU A 143 -20.72 -8.25 0.22
CA GLU A 143 -21.57 -9.37 -0.20
C GLU A 143 -23.05 -9.11 0.12
N ASN A 144 -23.35 -8.57 1.31
CA ASN A 144 -24.73 -8.28 1.71
C ASN A 144 -25.32 -7.04 1.01
N GLU A 145 -24.48 -6.04 0.71
CA GLU A 145 -24.86 -4.80 0.03
C GLU A 145 -23.78 -4.43 -1.01
N PRO A 146 -23.81 -5.04 -2.20
CA PRO A 146 -22.73 -4.85 -3.19
C PRO A 146 -22.57 -3.43 -3.71
N ARG A 147 -23.62 -2.63 -3.73
CA ARG A 147 -23.59 -1.23 -4.18
C ARG A 147 -22.89 -1.00 -5.53
N GLY A 148 -22.97 -2.01 -6.42
CA GLY A 148 -22.30 -1.95 -7.72
C GLY A 148 -20.83 -2.33 -7.69
N TYR A 149 -20.34 -3.08 -6.69
CA TYR A 149 -18.98 -3.63 -6.67
C TYR A 149 -18.68 -4.35 -7.99
N PRO A 150 -17.66 -3.90 -8.76
CA PRO A 150 -17.52 -4.32 -10.16
C PRO A 150 -16.58 -5.52 -10.37
N CYS A 151 -15.87 -5.98 -9.31
CA CYS A 151 -14.76 -6.89 -9.44
C CYS A 151 -15.18 -8.36 -9.38
N SER A 152 -14.37 -9.24 -9.95
CA SER A 152 -14.62 -10.68 -10.07
C SER A 152 -14.42 -11.45 -8.77
N HIS A 153 -13.59 -10.89 -7.85
CA HIS A 153 -13.21 -11.54 -6.60
C HIS A 153 -13.46 -10.63 -5.40
N SER A 154 -13.43 -11.21 -4.19
CA SER A 154 -13.55 -10.48 -2.93
C SER A 154 -12.29 -9.66 -2.61
N PHE A 155 -12.41 -8.71 -1.68
CA PHE A 155 -11.25 -7.95 -1.17
C PHE A 155 -10.22 -8.87 -0.51
N GLN A 156 -10.65 -9.89 0.23
CA GLN A 156 -9.75 -10.87 0.83
C GLN A 156 -8.98 -11.66 -0.22
N HIS A 157 -9.63 -12.03 -1.33
CA HIS A 157 -8.95 -12.68 -2.45
C HIS A 157 -7.80 -11.81 -2.97
N TYR A 158 -8.08 -10.55 -3.34
CA TYR A 158 -7.02 -9.66 -3.84
C TYR A 158 -5.96 -9.39 -2.78
N PHE A 159 -6.36 -9.18 -1.53
CA PHE A 159 -5.42 -8.92 -0.45
C PHE A 159 -4.45 -10.09 -0.23
N SER A 160 -4.93 -11.32 -0.27
CA SER A 160 -4.11 -12.51 -0.10
C SER A 160 -3.29 -12.91 -1.34
N HIS A 161 -3.64 -12.43 -2.54
CA HIS A 161 -2.95 -12.80 -3.78
C HIS A 161 -2.06 -11.70 -4.33
N ASN A 162 -2.46 -10.44 -4.20
CA ASN A 162 -1.80 -9.31 -4.83
C ASN A 162 -1.04 -8.42 -3.85
N PHE A 163 -1.14 -8.68 -2.53
CA PHE A 163 -0.46 -7.85 -1.53
C PHE A 163 0.57 -8.62 -0.71
N HIS A 164 1.63 -7.89 -0.39
CA HIS A 164 2.57 -8.22 0.66
C HIS A 164 2.53 -7.12 1.71
N VAL A 165 2.90 -7.45 2.95
CA VAL A 165 2.99 -6.46 4.03
C VAL A 165 4.36 -6.49 4.66
N THR A 166 4.79 -5.34 5.21
CA THR A 166 6.04 -5.25 5.97
C THR A 166 5.77 -4.96 7.43
N THR A 167 6.71 -5.31 8.30
CA THR A 167 6.63 -5.03 9.75
C THR A 167 6.95 -3.59 10.10
N SER A 168 7.38 -2.76 9.13
CA SER A 168 7.82 -1.38 9.37
C SER A 168 6.90 -0.65 10.35
N GLY A 169 7.47 -0.03 11.38
CA GLY A 169 6.74 0.80 12.35
C GLY A 169 5.69 0.08 13.21
N ASN A 170 5.49 -1.24 13.06
CA ASN A 170 4.49 -1.99 13.84
C ASN A 170 5.09 -3.28 14.42
N PHE A 171 5.81 -3.15 15.54
CA PHE A 171 6.51 -4.25 16.21
C PHE A 171 5.64 -4.88 17.32
N ARG A 172 4.39 -5.21 16.97
CA ARG A 172 3.44 -5.83 17.88
C ARG A 172 3.13 -7.27 17.47
N SER A 173 3.50 -8.24 18.32
CA SER A 173 3.34 -9.68 18.04
C SER A 173 1.89 -10.09 17.76
N SER A 174 0.91 -9.50 18.45
CA SER A 174 -0.51 -9.77 18.18
C SER A 174 -0.96 -9.25 16.81
N ALA A 175 -0.45 -8.10 16.36
CA ALA A 175 -0.75 -7.59 15.03
C ALA A 175 -0.11 -8.47 13.94
N LEU A 176 1.13 -8.92 14.16
CA LEU A 176 1.79 -9.90 13.29
C LEU A 176 1.00 -11.21 13.19
N GLN A 177 0.49 -11.74 14.31
CA GLN A 177 -0.31 -12.95 14.31
C GLN A 177 -1.58 -12.82 13.46
N VAL A 178 -2.27 -11.68 13.53
CA VAL A 178 -3.43 -11.41 12.67
C VAL A 178 -3.02 -11.38 11.21
N ALA A 179 -1.94 -10.68 10.86
CA ALA A 179 -1.44 -10.63 9.48
C ALA A 179 -1.04 -12.03 8.97
N LEU A 180 -0.40 -12.85 9.81
CA LEU A 180 -0.03 -14.23 9.48
C LEU A 180 -1.27 -15.11 9.20
N GLN A 181 -2.35 -14.94 9.95
CA GLN A 181 -3.58 -15.69 9.76
C GLN A 181 -4.31 -15.34 8.46
N GLU A 182 -4.28 -14.06 8.08
CA GLU A 182 -5.01 -13.57 6.89
C GLU A 182 -4.20 -13.71 5.59
N LEU A 183 -2.88 -13.57 5.65
CA LEU A 183 -2.01 -13.52 4.45
C LEU A 183 -1.10 -14.74 4.30
N GLY A 184 -0.72 -15.39 5.40
CA GLY A 184 0.34 -16.39 5.43
C GLY A 184 1.74 -15.78 5.49
N ILE A 185 2.73 -16.59 5.92
CA ILE A 185 4.11 -16.15 6.14
C ILE A 185 4.80 -15.66 4.85
N GLU A 186 4.47 -16.24 3.70
CA GLU A 186 5.08 -15.91 2.41
C GLU A 186 4.75 -14.49 1.92
N ARG A 187 3.79 -13.82 2.58
CA ARG A 187 3.33 -12.48 2.24
C ARG A 187 3.79 -11.41 3.24
N ILE A 188 4.65 -11.76 4.20
CA ILE A 188 5.12 -10.86 5.23
C ILE A 188 6.63 -10.70 5.14
N MET A 189 7.10 -9.46 5.11
CA MET A 189 8.50 -9.11 5.05
C MET A 189 8.92 -8.34 6.29
N PHE A 190 10.11 -8.66 6.83
CA PHE A 190 10.70 -7.87 7.90
C PHE A 190 11.18 -6.51 7.37
N SER A 191 10.86 -5.44 8.08
CA SER A 191 11.32 -4.08 7.81
C SER A 191 11.34 -3.27 9.10
N THR A 192 12.29 -2.33 9.20
CA THR A 192 12.55 -1.54 10.42
C THR A 192 11.92 -0.14 10.40
N ASP A 193 11.51 0.35 9.24
CA ASP A 193 11.04 1.75 9.06
C ASP A 193 12.10 2.83 9.33
N PHE A 194 13.40 2.48 9.17
CA PHE A 194 14.47 3.45 9.34
C PHE A 194 14.36 4.61 8.32
N PRO A 195 14.54 5.89 8.71
CA PRO A 195 15.05 6.38 10.00
C PRO A 195 13.97 6.78 11.03
N PHE A 196 12.70 6.44 10.80
CA PHE A 196 11.59 6.85 11.66
C PHE A 196 11.49 5.98 12.92
N GLU A 197 11.95 4.73 12.84
CA GLU A 197 12.01 3.80 13.95
C GLU A 197 13.45 3.32 14.21
N GLU A 198 13.75 2.92 15.43
CA GLU A 198 15.06 2.40 15.80
C GLU A 198 15.24 0.95 15.32
N MET A 199 16.25 0.72 14.46
CA MET A 199 16.54 -0.60 13.90
C MET A 199 16.79 -1.67 14.97
N GLN A 200 17.47 -1.30 16.08
CA GLN A 200 17.76 -2.25 17.14
C GLN A 200 16.49 -2.75 17.83
N TRP A 201 15.55 -1.86 18.09
CA TRP A 201 14.26 -2.25 18.66
C TRP A 201 13.47 -3.21 17.74
N ALA A 202 13.44 -2.93 16.44
CA ALA A 202 12.82 -3.81 15.47
C ALA A 202 13.47 -5.21 15.45
N SER A 203 14.80 -5.27 15.46
CA SER A 203 15.56 -6.54 15.49
C SER A 203 15.32 -7.30 16.79
N ASP A 204 15.44 -6.64 17.94
CA ASP A 204 15.23 -7.28 19.25
C ASP A 204 13.82 -7.86 19.38
N TRP A 205 12.80 -7.11 18.90
CA TRP A 205 11.43 -7.62 18.84
C TRP A 205 11.33 -8.87 17.96
N PHE A 206 11.91 -8.82 16.76
CA PHE A 206 11.85 -9.93 15.80
C PHE A 206 12.53 -11.19 16.35
N ASP A 207 13.70 -11.06 16.95
CA ASP A 207 14.49 -12.16 17.51
C ASP A 207 13.80 -12.83 18.73
N THR A 208 12.84 -12.15 19.36
CA THR A 208 12.06 -12.68 20.49
C THR A 208 10.72 -13.29 20.10
N LEU A 209 10.37 -13.29 18.81
CA LEU A 209 9.10 -13.86 18.34
C LEU A 209 9.08 -15.38 18.53
N PRO A 210 8.01 -15.92 19.06
CA PRO A 210 7.81 -17.37 19.16
C PRO A 210 7.26 -17.92 17.82
N LEU A 211 8.09 -17.86 16.79
CA LEU A 211 7.76 -18.36 15.44
C LEU A 211 8.16 -19.80 15.27
#